data_674445f0059fca3cbf90ace73acdbfbc
#
_entry.id   674445f0059fca3cbf90ace73acdbfbc
#
_cell.length_a   1.000
_cell.length_b   1.000
_cell.length_c   1.000
_cell.angle_alpha   90.00
_cell.angle_beta   90.00
_cell.angle_gamma   90.00
#
_symmetry.space_group_name_H-M   'P 1'
#
loop_
_entity.id
_entity.type
_entity.pdbx_description
1 polymer ?
#
loop_
_entity_poly.entity_id
_entity_poly.type
_entity_poly.pdbx_seq_one_letter_code
_entity_poly.pdbx_strand_id
1 'polypeptide(L)'
;MDCAKTGKLIAQLRKEKELTQQNLADSIGVTNKTISKWECGLGFPDSSLWADLSQILGVEMVQIMEGKIRENKPDTGNMSRINFYVCPVCSNALISTGSSTIYCCGKKLEAVESTWDIEEEDYNVELIDMDYYVSVKHSMQKNDFILFFAYVKNDRVYFYRMYPEQSPEVRFPAMKNGNLYLYSTSRGLSKAIKI
;
A
#
# COMPACT_ATOMS: atom_id res chain seq x y z
N MET A 1 6.17 22.71 -17.11
CA MET A 1 6.85 21.46 -17.53
C MET A 1 8.23 21.81 -18.03
N ASP A 2 9.24 21.03 -17.68
CA ASP A 2 10.65 21.25 -18.02
C ASP A 2 11.12 20.09 -18.91
N CYS A 3 11.27 20.33 -20.21
CA CYS A 3 11.67 19.31 -21.21
C CYS A 3 12.94 18.56 -20.80
N ALA A 4 13.93 19.28 -20.26
CA ALA A 4 15.21 18.69 -19.93
C ALA A 4 15.11 17.75 -18.72
N LYS A 5 14.32 18.10 -17.71
CA LYS A 5 14.08 17.24 -16.54
C LYS A 5 13.26 16.01 -16.91
N THR A 6 12.15 16.20 -17.62
CA THR A 6 11.31 15.12 -18.13
C THR A 6 12.10 14.15 -19.00
N GLY A 7 12.89 14.67 -19.96
CA GLY A 7 13.70 13.83 -20.85
C GLY A 7 14.77 13.02 -20.10
N LYS A 8 15.46 13.64 -19.14
CA LYS A 8 16.42 12.93 -18.28
C LYS A 8 15.76 11.80 -17.47
N LEU A 9 14.57 12.06 -16.91
CA LEU A 9 13.83 11.05 -16.17
C LEU A 9 13.37 9.89 -17.06
N ILE A 10 12.85 10.17 -18.26
CA ILE A 10 12.49 9.13 -19.23
C ILE A 10 13.72 8.27 -19.56
N ALA A 11 14.88 8.87 -19.83
CA ALA A 11 16.11 8.15 -20.12
C ALA A 11 16.58 7.28 -18.94
N GLN A 12 16.47 7.79 -17.72
CA GLN A 12 16.81 7.06 -16.50
C GLN A 12 15.89 5.84 -16.33
N LEU A 13 14.58 6.05 -16.33
CA LEU A 13 13.58 4.99 -16.12
C LEU A 13 13.66 3.91 -17.21
N ARG A 14 13.87 4.31 -18.46
CA ARG A 14 14.09 3.37 -19.56
C ARG A 14 15.30 2.46 -19.30
N LYS A 15 16.42 3.05 -18.86
CA LYS A 15 17.64 2.29 -18.53
C LYS A 15 17.43 1.35 -17.33
N GLU A 16 16.71 1.79 -16.31
CA GLU A 16 16.32 0.94 -15.15
C GLU A 16 15.49 -0.28 -15.57
N LYS A 17 14.72 -0.16 -16.66
CA LYS A 17 13.97 -1.25 -17.30
C LYS A 17 14.77 -2.03 -18.33
N GLU A 18 16.06 -1.73 -18.49
CA GLU A 18 16.96 -2.36 -19.49
C GLU A 18 16.45 -2.22 -20.94
N LEU A 19 15.62 -1.21 -21.23
CA LEU A 19 15.11 -0.96 -22.56
C LEU A 19 16.08 -0.11 -23.38
N THR A 20 16.22 -0.43 -24.67
CA THR A 20 16.85 0.47 -25.62
C THR A 20 15.88 1.60 -26.02
N GLN A 21 16.37 2.69 -26.59
CA GLN A 21 15.50 3.72 -27.17
C GLN A 21 14.58 3.14 -28.26
N GLN A 22 15.06 2.17 -29.02
CA GLN A 22 14.27 1.49 -30.04
C GLN A 22 13.14 0.66 -29.41
N ASN A 23 13.43 -0.14 -28.36
CA ASN A 23 12.42 -0.94 -27.69
C ASN A 23 11.29 -0.05 -27.11
N LEU A 24 11.66 1.06 -26.47
CA LEU A 24 10.66 2.00 -25.96
C LEU A 24 9.85 2.62 -27.10
N ALA A 25 10.50 3.02 -28.20
CA ALA A 25 9.85 3.59 -29.36
C ALA A 25 8.83 2.64 -29.99
N ASP A 26 9.22 1.38 -30.18
CA ASP A 26 8.37 0.33 -30.74
C ASP A 26 7.15 0.05 -29.85
N SER A 27 7.36 0.08 -28.52
CA SER A 27 6.30 -0.19 -27.55
C SER A 27 5.19 0.88 -27.52
N ILE A 28 5.49 2.12 -27.93
CA ILE A 28 4.52 3.24 -27.93
C ILE A 28 4.22 3.78 -29.33
N GLY A 29 4.69 3.08 -30.37
CA GLY A 29 4.37 3.42 -31.78
C GLY A 29 5.01 4.70 -32.30
N VAL A 30 6.21 5.05 -31.81
CA VAL A 30 6.98 6.22 -32.29
C VAL A 30 8.33 5.82 -32.88
N THR A 31 9.09 6.77 -33.39
CA THR A 31 10.44 6.50 -33.90
C THR A 31 11.50 6.61 -32.81
N ASN A 32 12.59 5.86 -32.94
CA ASN A 32 13.77 6.00 -32.08
C ASN A 32 14.24 7.45 -31.98
N LYS A 33 14.21 8.18 -33.09
CA LYS A 33 14.59 9.61 -33.18
C LYS A 33 13.68 10.47 -32.30
N THR A 34 12.43 10.11 -32.14
CA THR A 34 11.46 10.79 -31.26
C THR A 34 11.85 10.60 -29.79
N ILE A 35 12.14 9.37 -29.38
CA ILE A 35 12.62 9.08 -28.01
C ILE A 35 13.91 9.82 -27.71
N SER A 36 14.88 9.78 -28.65
CA SER A 36 16.13 10.49 -28.49
C SER A 36 15.95 12.01 -28.33
N LYS A 37 15.03 12.63 -29.08
CA LYS A 37 14.68 14.05 -28.90
C LYS A 37 14.14 14.34 -27.50
N TRP A 38 13.22 13.51 -27.00
CA TRP A 38 12.66 13.70 -25.65
C TRP A 38 13.75 13.57 -24.59
N GLU A 39 14.58 12.52 -24.67
CA GLU A 39 15.67 12.29 -23.72
C GLU A 39 16.72 13.41 -23.71
N CYS A 40 16.90 14.07 -24.85
CA CYS A 40 17.75 15.26 -24.97
C CYS A 40 17.08 16.58 -24.56
N GLY A 41 15.80 16.53 -24.14
CA GLY A 41 15.06 17.72 -23.74
C GLY A 41 14.63 18.62 -24.91
N LEU A 42 14.59 18.08 -26.13
CA LEU A 42 14.24 18.80 -27.37
C LEU A 42 12.75 18.69 -27.72
N GLY A 43 11.92 18.32 -26.75
CA GLY A 43 10.48 18.22 -26.91
C GLY A 43 9.84 17.36 -25.81
N PHE A 44 8.51 17.28 -25.85
CA PHE A 44 7.70 16.44 -24.95
C PHE A 44 6.98 15.35 -25.74
N PRO A 45 6.62 14.24 -25.07
CA PRO A 45 5.64 13.31 -25.58
C PRO A 45 4.30 14.00 -25.84
N ASP A 46 3.59 13.56 -26.89
CA ASP A 46 2.21 13.96 -27.11
C ASP A 46 1.31 13.51 -25.96
N SER A 47 0.21 14.24 -25.75
CA SER A 47 -0.73 13.95 -24.66
C SER A 47 -1.29 12.52 -24.70
N SER A 48 -1.45 11.95 -25.87
CA SER A 48 -1.93 10.58 -26.08
C SER A 48 -0.94 9.50 -25.62
N LEU A 49 0.35 9.81 -25.52
CA LEU A 49 1.42 8.84 -25.22
C LEU A 49 1.77 8.75 -23.73
N TRP A 50 1.27 9.66 -22.92
CA TRP A 50 1.62 9.70 -21.50
C TRP A 50 1.16 8.47 -20.71
N ALA A 51 -0.02 7.94 -21.05
CA ALA A 51 -0.55 6.75 -20.40
C ALA A 51 0.32 5.52 -20.71
N ASP A 52 0.72 5.33 -21.96
CA ASP A 52 1.57 4.23 -22.38
C ASP A 52 2.98 4.34 -21.77
N LEU A 53 3.55 5.54 -21.76
CA LEU A 53 4.83 5.80 -21.09
C LEU A 53 4.76 5.50 -19.60
N SER A 54 3.70 5.92 -18.91
CA SER A 54 3.48 5.66 -17.49
C SER A 54 3.43 4.15 -17.22
N GLN A 55 2.70 3.42 -18.03
CA GLN A 55 2.55 1.97 -17.90
C GLN A 55 3.88 1.23 -18.15
N ILE A 56 4.59 1.58 -19.22
CA ILE A 56 5.84 0.91 -19.61
C ILE A 56 6.96 1.23 -18.62
N LEU A 57 7.09 2.49 -18.25
CA LEU A 57 8.14 2.94 -17.33
C LEU A 57 7.81 2.60 -15.85
N GLY A 58 6.55 2.27 -15.53
CA GLY A 58 6.11 1.87 -14.20
C GLY A 58 6.09 3.03 -13.19
N VAL A 59 5.86 4.26 -13.67
CA VAL A 59 5.85 5.49 -12.87
C VAL A 59 4.61 6.30 -13.20
N GLU A 60 3.99 6.93 -12.20
CA GLU A 60 2.83 7.79 -12.42
C GLU A 60 3.14 8.88 -13.45
N MET A 61 2.22 9.08 -14.40
CA MET A 61 2.32 10.08 -15.47
C MET A 61 2.73 11.47 -14.94
N VAL A 62 2.15 11.89 -13.82
CA VAL A 62 2.44 13.21 -13.21
C VAL A 62 3.91 13.34 -12.82
N GLN A 63 4.53 12.30 -12.29
CA GLN A 63 5.95 12.31 -11.92
C GLN A 63 6.86 12.40 -13.15
N ILE A 64 6.50 11.71 -14.23
CA ILE A 64 7.23 11.82 -15.50
C ILE A 64 7.12 13.25 -16.05
N MET A 65 5.92 13.84 -16.01
CA MET A 65 5.69 15.23 -16.45
C MET A 65 6.43 16.27 -15.60
N GLU A 66 6.54 16.03 -14.28
CA GLU A 66 7.32 16.87 -13.36
C GLU A 66 8.84 16.66 -13.54
N GLY A 67 9.24 15.57 -14.20
CA GLY A 67 10.64 15.20 -14.36
C GLY A 67 11.33 14.82 -13.05
N LYS A 68 10.56 14.31 -12.08
CA LYS A 68 11.04 14.00 -10.73
C LYS A 68 10.24 12.85 -10.11
N ILE A 69 10.95 11.87 -9.55
CA ILE A 69 10.38 10.84 -8.69
C ILE A 69 10.19 11.41 -7.28
N ARG A 70 9.05 11.14 -6.67
CA ARG A 70 8.80 11.44 -5.26
C ARG A 70 9.28 10.28 -4.42
N GLU A 71 10.42 10.47 -3.78
CA GLU A 71 10.99 9.48 -2.89
C GLU A 71 10.34 9.55 -1.52
N ASN A 72 10.02 8.39 -0.96
CA ASN A 72 9.65 8.27 0.44
C ASN A 72 10.87 8.43 1.35
N LYS A 73 10.64 8.84 2.60
CA LYS A 73 11.70 8.81 3.61
C LYS A 73 12.15 7.36 3.82
N PRO A 74 13.46 7.11 3.95
CA PRO A 74 13.96 5.77 4.24
C PRO A 74 13.26 5.16 5.46
N ASP A 75 12.95 3.87 5.38
CA ASP A 75 12.47 3.11 6.53
C ASP A 75 13.61 2.95 7.52
N THR A 76 13.37 3.39 8.75
CA THR A 76 14.34 3.31 9.87
C THR A 76 14.01 2.17 10.83
N GLY A 77 13.17 1.22 10.41
CA GLY A 77 12.74 0.08 11.24
C GLY A 77 11.75 0.44 12.35
N ASN A 78 11.08 1.57 12.23
CA ASN A 78 10.07 1.98 13.21
C ASN A 78 8.67 1.52 12.81
N MET A 79 8.20 0.41 13.35
CA MET A 79 6.87 -0.16 13.10
C MET A 79 5.70 0.69 13.63
N SER A 80 5.96 1.77 14.39
CA SER A 80 4.91 2.75 14.72
C SER A 80 4.38 3.50 13.48
N ARG A 81 5.06 3.37 12.35
CA ARG A 81 4.66 3.95 11.05
C ARG A 81 3.88 2.99 10.17
N ILE A 82 3.51 1.83 10.68
CA ILE A 82 2.70 0.89 9.90
C ILE A 82 1.38 1.52 9.50
N ASN A 83 1.03 1.38 8.24
CA ASN A 83 -0.24 1.84 7.70
C ASN A 83 -1.03 0.66 7.17
N PHE A 84 -2.32 0.66 7.46
CA PHE A 84 -3.27 -0.28 6.91
C PHE A 84 -4.11 0.42 5.85
N TYR A 85 -4.40 -0.29 4.76
CA TYR A 85 -5.25 0.19 3.68
C TYR A 85 -6.33 -0.85 3.41
N VAL A 86 -7.56 -0.41 3.23
CA VAL A 86 -8.69 -1.29 2.92
C VAL A 86 -9.41 -0.75 1.69
N CYS A 87 -9.59 -1.58 0.69
CA CYS A 87 -10.34 -1.22 -0.50
C CYS A 87 -11.84 -1.22 -0.20
N PRO A 88 -12.55 -0.10 -0.40
CA PRO A 88 -13.99 -0.03 -0.12
C PRO A 88 -14.86 -0.81 -1.13
N VAL A 89 -14.27 -1.32 -2.22
CA VAL A 89 -14.98 -2.06 -3.25
C VAL A 89 -14.85 -3.57 -3.07
N CYS A 90 -13.62 -4.07 -2.84
CA CYS A 90 -13.36 -5.51 -2.79
C CYS A 90 -12.85 -5.99 -1.41
N SER A 91 -12.79 -5.10 -0.43
CA SER A 91 -12.28 -5.38 0.92
C SER A 91 -10.86 -5.96 0.95
N ASN A 92 -10.07 -5.73 -0.12
CA ASN A 92 -8.66 -6.07 -0.11
C ASN A 92 -7.95 -5.25 0.96
N ALA A 93 -7.23 -5.90 1.85
CA ALA A 93 -6.49 -5.25 2.92
C ALA A 93 -4.98 -5.36 2.65
N LEU A 94 -4.29 -4.22 2.78
CA LEU A 94 -2.86 -4.09 2.50
C LEU A 94 -2.17 -3.43 3.69
N ILE A 95 -0.89 -3.73 3.84
CA ILE A 95 -0.04 -3.20 4.91
C ILE A 95 1.17 -2.55 4.26
N SER A 96 1.56 -1.39 4.78
CA SER A 96 2.80 -0.72 4.39
C SER A 96 3.58 -0.27 5.61
N THR A 97 4.90 -0.42 5.59
CA THR A 97 5.81 0.04 6.64
C THR A 97 6.13 1.52 6.55
N GLY A 98 5.65 2.19 5.52
CA GLY A 98 5.86 3.62 5.27
C GLY A 98 4.72 4.23 4.47
N SER A 99 4.89 5.48 4.06
CA SER A 99 3.94 6.16 3.17
C SER A 99 3.98 5.55 1.78
N SER A 100 2.83 5.17 1.25
CA SER A 100 2.72 4.59 -0.10
C SER A 100 1.50 5.13 -0.82
N THR A 101 1.60 5.32 -2.12
CA THR A 101 0.45 5.57 -2.97
C THR A 101 -0.06 4.24 -3.49
N ILE A 102 -1.21 3.81 -3.03
CA ILE A 102 -1.78 2.49 -3.33
C ILE A 102 -3.10 2.68 -4.08
N TYR A 103 -3.30 1.90 -5.13
CA TYR A 103 -4.54 1.85 -5.90
C TYR A 103 -5.14 0.45 -5.86
N CYS A 104 -6.45 0.37 -5.66
CA CYS A 104 -7.20 -0.88 -5.77
C CYS A 104 -8.58 -0.59 -6.37
N CYS A 105 -9.04 -1.46 -7.28
CA CYS A 105 -10.31 -1.28 -8.01
C CYS A 105 -10.45 0.10 -8.66
N GLY A 106 -9.35 0.66 -9.20
CA GLY A 106 -9.32 1.97 -9.85
C GLY A 106 -9.39 3.16 -8.89
N LYS A 107 -9.39 2.95 -7.58
CA LYS A 107 -9.43 4.01 -6.56
C LYS A 107 -8.11 4.11 -5.81
N LYS A 108 -7.66 5.33 -5.57
CA LYS A 108 -6.55 5.58 -4.64
C LYS A 108 -7.03 5.25 -3.23
N LEU A 109 -6.23 4.48 -2.50
CA LEU A 109 -6.52 4.15 -1.10
C LEU A 109 -5.77 5.12 -0.19
N GLU A 110 -6.48 5.62 0.81
CA GLU A 110 -5.87 6.36 1.91
C GLU A 110 -5.59 5.39 3.08
N ALA A 111 -4.57 5.68 3.86
CA ALA A 111 -4.28 4.91 5.07
C ALA A 111 -5.46 5.01 6.03
N VAL A 112 -5.87 3.87 6.60
CA VAL A 112 -6.99 3.84 7.53
C VAL A 112 -6.54 4.41 8.88
N GLU A 113 -7.27 5.42 9.35
CA GLU A 113 -7.04 6.01 10.67
C GLU A 113 -7.70 5.15 11.77
N SER A 114 -7.03 5.08 12.92
CA SER A 114 -7.60 4.43 14.11
C SER A 114 -8.62 5.37 14.76
N THR A 115 -9.89 5.00 14.69
CA THR A 115 -11.01 5.91 15.02
C THR A 115 -11.81 5.51 16.25
N TRP A 116 -11.72 4.26 16.73
CA TRP A 116 -12.54 3.78 17.82
C TRP A 116 -11.74 2.94 18.81
N ASP A 117 -12.20 2.97 20.07
CA ASP A 117 -11.70 2.13 21.14
C ASP A 117 -12.58 0.88 21.24
N ILE A 118 -11.96 -0.28 21.53
CA ILE A 118 -12.68 -1.48 21.92
C ILE A 118 -12.74 -1.52 23.46
N GLU A 119 -13.92 -1.77 24.00
CA GLU A 119 -14.10 -1.87 25.44
C GLU A 119 -13.44 -3.15 25.98
N GLU A 120 -12.90 -3.10 27.19
CA GLU A 120 -12.21 -4.25 27.81
C GLU A 120 -13.10 -5.49 27.93
N GLU A 121 -14.40 -5.30 28.07
CA GLU A 121 -15.38 -6.38 28.15
C GLU A 121 -15.72 -7.05 26.80
N ASP A 122 -15.34 -6.42 25.69
CA ASP A 122 -15.64 -6.90 24.33
C ASP A 122 -14.53 -7.75 23.74
N TYR A 123 -13.38 -7.84 24.39
CA TYR A 123 -12.29 -8.72 23.97
C TYR A 123 -11.69 -9.47 25.16
N ASN A 124 -11.07 -10.60 24.86
CA ASN A 124 -10.32 -11.37 25.84
C ASN A 124 -8.99 -11.79 25.26
N VAL A 125 -7.93 -11.75 26.07
CA VAL A 125 -6.59 -12.19 25.69
C VAL A 125 -6.07 -13.15 26.73
N GLU A 126 -5.87 -14.39 26.33
CA GLU A 126 -5.34 -15.46 27.18
C GLU A 126 -3.98 -15.92 26.68
N LEU A 127 -3.06 -16.23 27.58
CA LEU A 127 -1.80 -16.85 27.24
C LEU A 127 -1.97 -18.38 27.29
N ILE A 128 -1.92 -19.02 26.13
CA ILE A 128 -2.06 -20.48 25.99
C ILE A 128 -0.86 -21.01 25.20
N ASP A 129 -0.10 -21.92 25.79
CA ASP A 129 1.04 -22.58 25.14
C ASP A 129 2.04 -21.63 24.45
N MET A 130 2.37 -20.52 25.10
CA MET A 130 3.23 -19.46 24.59
C MET A 130 2.64 -18.61 23.44
N ASP A 131 1.37 -18.75 23.14
CA ASP A 131 0.62 -17.91 22.22
C ASP A 131 -0.40 -17.05 22.96
N TYR A 132 -0.66 -15.85 22.46
CA TYR A 132 -1.85 -15.11 22.82
C TYR A 132 -3.04 -15.64 22.03
N TYR A 133 -4.03 -16.14 22.73
CA TYR A 133 -5.36 -16.44 22.22
C TYR A 133 -6.23 -15.20 22.42
N VAL A 134 -6.63 -14.60 21.32
CA VAL A 134 -7.46 -13.39 21.32
C VAL A 134 -8.85 -13.75 20.82
N SER A 135 -9.86 -13.43 21.59
CA SER A 135 -11.27 -13.55 21.19
C SER A 135 -11.98 -12.21 21.36
N VAL A 136 -12.92 -11.91 20.47
CA VAL A 136 -13.67 -10.66 20.44
C VAL A 136 -15.16 -10.95 20.37
N LYS A 137 -15.98 -10.24 21.16
CA LYS A 137 -17.43 -10.32 21.05
C LYS A 137 -17.92 -9.55 19.83
N HIS A 138 -18.16 -10.27 18.74
CA HIS A 138 -18.67 -9.71 17.49
C HIS A 138 -19.59 -10.69 16.78
N SER A 139 -20.67 -10.19 16.19
CA SER A 139 -21.67 -11.02 15.53
C SER A 139 -21.21 -11.68 14.23
N MET A 140 -20.16 -11.15 13.61
CA MET A 140 -19.55 -11.64 12.37
C MET A 140 -20.56 -11.87 11.23
N GLN A 141 -21.54 -10.98 11.11
CA GLN A 141 -22.55 -11.04 10.05
C GLN A 141 -21.96 -10.64 8.69
N LYS A 142 -22.61 -11.03 7.58
CA LYS A 142 -22.14 -10.76 6.22
C LYS A 142 -21.91 -9.29 5.90
N ASN A 143 -22.70 -8.41 6.51
CA ASN A 143 -22.63 -6.95 6.32
C ASN A 143 -21.88 -6.23 7.45
N ASP A 144 -21.51 -6.92 8.52
CA ASP A 144 -20.76 -6.38 9.65
C ASP A 144 -19.90 -7.46 10.30
N PHE A 145 -18.60 -7.44 10.05
CA PHE A 145 -17.65 -8.42 10.56
C PHE A 145 -16.25 -7.80 10.75
N ILE A 146 -15.46 -8.47 11.55
CA ILE A 146 -14.04 -8.12 11.68
C ILE A 146 -13.31 -8.61 10.43
N LEU A 147 -12.78 -7.68 9.66
CA LEU A 147 -12.10 -7.96 8.41
C LEU A 147 -10.71 -8.56 8.63
N PHE A 148 -10.01 -8.07 9.64
CA PHE A 148 -8.69 -8.58 10.03
C PHE A 148 -8.35 -8.27 11.48
N PHE A 149 -7.41 -9.06 11.99
CA PHE A 149 -6.61 -8.77 13.16
C PHE A 149 -5.17 -8.52 12.71
N ALA A 150 -4.51 -7.56 13.34
CA ALA A 150 -3.09 -7.30 13.12
C ALA A 150 -2.38 -7.12 14.46
N TYR A 151 -1.39 -7.96 14.74
CA TYR A 151 -0.54 -7.85 15.91
C TYR A 151 0.84 -7.36 15.50
N VAL A 152 1.23 -6.19 16.00
CA VAL A 152 2.45 -5.48 15.62
C VAL A 152 3.40 -5.40 16.81
N LYS A 153 4.61 -5.93 16.63
CA LYS A 153 5.66 -5.85 17.63
C LYS A 153 7.04 -5.71 17.00
N ASN A 154 7.75 -4.64 17.35
CA ASN A 154 9.08 -4.32 16.82
C ASN A 154 9.11 -4.34 15.29
N ASP A 155 9.76 -5.36 14.72
CA ASP A 155 9.95 -5.62 13.29
C ASP A 155 8.95 -6.65 12.70
N ARG A 156 7.93 -7.06 13.48
CA ARG A 156 7.00 -8.14 13.12
C ARG A 156 5.58 -7.66 13.04
N VAL A 157 4.87 -8.16 12.02
CA VAL A 157 3.44 -8.00 11.85
C VAL A 157 2.83 -9.37 11.61
N TYR A 158 1.92 -9.76 12.50
CA TYR A 158 1.08 -10.92 12.28
C TYR A 158 -0.28 -10.44 11.83
N PHE A 159 -0.70 -10.87 10.67
CA PHE A 159 -1.94 -10.42 10.04
C PHE A 159 -2.84 -11.60 9.75
N TYR A 160 -4.05 -11.57 10.28
CA TYR A 160 -5.07 -12.59 10.08
C TYR A 160 -6.27 -11.99 9.40
N ARG A 161 -6.53 -12.43 8.17
CA ARG A 161 -7.73 -12.09 7.42
C ARG A 161 -8.89 -12.93 7.91
N MET A 162 -10.01 -12.27 8.26
CA MET A 162 -11.24 -12.92 8.70
C MET A 162 -12.33 -12.79 7.63
N TYR A 163 -13.31 -13.68 7.72
CA TYR A 163 -14.47 -13.71 6.85
C TYR A 163 -15.77 -13.75 7.69
N PRO A 164 -16.91 -13.35 7.09
CA PRO A 164 -18.19 -13.48 7.77
C PRO A 164 -18.44 -14.92 8.26
N GLU A 165 -19.21 -15.04 9.35
CA GLU A 165 -19.62 -16.31 9.93
C GLU A 165 -18.48 -17.16 10.55
N GLN A 166 -17.25 -16.64 10.59
CA GLN A 166 -16.15 -17.24 11.34
C GLN A 166 -16.19 -16.80 12.81
N SER A 167 -15.69 -17.64 13.73
CA SER A 167 -15.44 -17.22 15.11
C SER A 167 -14.38 -16.11 15.10
N PRO A 168 -14.62 -14.98 15.78
CA PRO A 168 -13.68 -13.85 15.81
C PRO A 168 -12.55 -14.11 16.83
N GLU A 169 -11.78 -15.14 16.56
CA GLU A 169 -10.73 -15.69 17.41
C GLU A 169 -9.44 -15.90 16.59
N VAL A 170 -8.31 -15.52 17.18
CA VAL A 170 -7.00 -15.67 16.54
C VAL A 170 -5.92 -16.04 17.54
N ARG A 171 -4.84 -16.66 17.08
CA ARG A 171 -3.65 -16.93 17.89
C ARG A 171 -2.45 -16.19 17.32
N PHE A 172 -1.69 -15.56 18.20
CA PHE A 172 -0.42 -14.89 17.87
C PHE A 172 0.68 -15.40 18.80
N PRO A 173 1.91 -15.55 18.33
CA PRO A 173 3.04 -15.80 19.23
C PRO A 173 3.12 -14.73 20.30
N ALA A 174 3.23 -15.15 21.56
CA ALA A 174 3.24 -14.23 22.69
C ALA A 174 4.53 -13.38 22.68
N MET A 175 4.38 -12.09 22.43
CA MET A 175 5.46 -11.11 22.48
C MET A 175 5.00 -9.92 23.30
N LYS A 176 5.41 -9.86 24.59
CA LYS A 176 5.00 -8.80 25.52
C LYS A 176 5.12 -7.40 24.95
N ASN A 177 4.15 -6.54 25.25
CA ASN A 177 4.07 -5.14 24.83
C ASN A 177 3.94 -4.95 23.30
N GLY A 178 3.24 -5.79 22.60
CA GLY A 178 2.81 -5.58 21.23
C GLY A 178 1.53 -4.76 21.14
N ASN A 179 1.21 -4.32 19.95
CA ASN A 179 -0.02 -3.60 19.65
C ASN A 179 -0.94 -4.47 18.81
N LEU A 180 -2.13 -4.75 19.32
CA LEU A 180 -3.18 -5.44 18.59
C LEU A 180 -4.12 -4.40 17.98
N TYR A 181 -4.45 -4.59 16.71
CA TYR A 181 -5.40 -3.80 15.94
C TYR A 181 -6.48 -4.72 15.36
N LEU A 182 -7.70 -4.21 15.30
CA LEU A 182 -8.82 -4.85 14.64
C LEU A 182 -9.42 -3.90 13.61
N TYR A 183 -9.83 -4.42 12.48
CA TYR A 183 -10.60 -3.65 11.51
C TYR A 183 -12.01 -4.25 11.39
N SER A 184 -13.02 -3.49 11.80
CA SER A 184 -14.43 -3.83 11.56
C SER A 184 -14.90 -3.15 10.27
N THR A 185 -15.72 -3.86 9.50
CA THR A 185 -16.28 -3.30 8.26
C THR A 185 -17.23 -2.13 8.51
N SER A 186 -17.83 -2.03 9.70
CA SER A 186 -18.74 -0.95 10.09
C SER A 186 -18.04 0.20 10.84
N ARG A 187 -17.01 -0.10 11.64
CA ARG A 187 -16.36 0.88 12.54
C ARG A 187 -14.98 1.35 12.05
N GLY A 188 -14.37 0.63 11.07
CA GLY A 188 -13.00 0.90 10.63
C GLY A 188 -11.94 0.30 11.55
N LEU A 189 -10.77 0.93 11.64
CA LEU A 189 -9.63 0.46 12.42
C LEU A 189 -9.75 0.88 13.89
N SER A 190 -9.56 -0.08 14.81
CA SER A 190 -9.48 0.19 16.23
C SER A 190 -8.22 0.96 16.60
N LYS A 191 -8.22 1.65 17.73
CA LYS A 191 -6.98 2.06 18.39
C LYS A 191 -6.21 0.82 18.85
N ALA A 192 -4.90 1.00 19.09
CA ALA A 192 -4.04 -0.09 19.51
C ALA A 192 -4.37 -0.58 20.91
N ILE A 193 -4.61 -1.88 21.05
CA ILE A 193 -4.69 -2.57 22.33
C ILE A 193 -3.29 -3.09 22.68
N LYS A 194 -2.75 -2.73 23.81
CA LYS A 194 -1.44 -3.25 24.26
C LYS A 194 -1.63 -4.59 24.96
N ILE A 195 -0.93 -5.60 24.46
CA ILE A 195 -0.94 -6.96 25.02
C ILE A 195 0.48 -7.52 25.21
#